data_63eba487eeae410b66eb4fc61ffd837e
#
_entry.id   63eba487eeae410b66eb4fc61ffd837e
#
_cell.length_a   1.000
_cell.length_b   1.000
_cell.length_c   1.000
_cell.angle_alpha   90.00
_cell.angle_beta   90.00
_cell.angle_gamma   90.00
#
_symmetry.space_group_name_H-M   'P 1'
#
loop_
_entity.id
_entity.type
_entity.pdbx_description
1 polymer ?
#
loop_
_entity_poly.entity_id
_entity_poly.type
_entity_poly.pdbx_seq_one_letter_code
_entity_poly.pdbx_strand_id
1 'polypeptide(L)'
;MQLKEILLPPSLEVIDDYSFIFCTELEELDLSNCQKLKEIGKCAFKDCKKLKTLIIPDGVETIGNFFIHNCEHLSELTLPKSLVEFPQLGAGDEENCSLKRLKVVDMHNCHLIKECTTPLVGIAENKIEVIAIPDGVELVEADFFEGLKRLKSIYLPPTLTEVEIPEDEYKNVVIYCFSPELDSLEDIVERCACLYVLPQYLNNYKEQAEAEEVSGNIEQIPDDKLYFYDE
;
A
#
# COMPACT_ATOMS: atom_id res chain seq x y z
N MET A 1 -21.62 15.77 11.53
CA MET A 1 -21.26 15.96 12.95
C MET A 1 -20.07 16.90 13.04
N GLN A 2 -20.07 17.87 14.00
CA GLN A 2 -18.99 18.90 14.09
C GLN A 2 -17.87 18.47 15.06
N LEU A 3 -17.57 17.17 15.12
CA LEU A 3 -16.49 16.62 15.92
C LEU A 3 -15.13 16.99 15.29
N LYS A 4 -14.29 17.71 16.01
CA LYS A 4 -12.96 18.10 15.52
C LYS A 4 -11.84 17.22 16.04
N GLU A 5 -11.97 16.75 17.27
CA GLU A 5 -11.06 15.86 17.95
C GLU A 5 -11.83 14.91 18.86
N ILE A 6 -11.27 13.77 19.17
CA ILE A 6 -11.84 12.78 20.09
C ILE A 6 -10.71 12.07 20.83
N LEU A 7 -10.91 11.84 22.12
CA LEU A 7 -10.08 10.98 22.94
C LEU A 7 -10.78 9.63 23.11
N LEU A 8 -10.12 8.59 22.69
CA LEU A 8 -10.63 7.22 22.85
C LEU A 8 -9.98 6.56 24.08
N PRO A 9 -10.73 5.69 24.80
CA PRO A 9 -10.22 5.07 26.00
C PRO A 9 -9.16 4.01 25.68
N PRO A 10 -8.13 3.82 26.53
CA PRO A 10 -7.12 2.78 26.35
C PRO A 10 -7.65 1.34 26.37
N SER A 11 -8.89 1.17 26.90
CA SER A 11 -9.59 -0.12 26.96
C SER A 11 -10.38 -0.44 25.71
N LEU A 12 -10.37 0.44 24.70
CA LEU A 12 -11.11 0.21 23.46
C LEU A 12 -10.53 -1.00 22.72
N GLU A 13 -11.39 -1.95 22.39
CA GLU A 13 -11.02 -3.20 21.70
C GLU A 13 -11.46 -3.20 20.23
N VAL A 14 -12.57 -2.53 19.93
CA VAL A 14 -13.17 -2.51 18.59
C VAL A 14 -13.65 -1.10 18.25
N ILE A 15 -13.37 -0.66 17.04
CA ILE A 15 -14.04 0.46 16.38
C ILE A 15 -15.01 -0.16 15.37
N ASP A 16 -16.29 -0.14 15.67
CA ASP A 16 -17.33 -0.78 14.83
C ASP A 16 -17.46 -0.15 13.44
N ASP A 17 -18.15 -0.87 12.55
CA ASP A 17 -18.51 -0.37 11.22
C ASP A 17 -19.17 1.00 11.30
N TYR A 18 -18.76 1.91 10.41
CA TYR A 18 -19.32 3.26 10.28
C TYR A 18 -19.22 4.15 11.52
N SER A 19 -18.41 3.82 12.55
CA SER A 19 -18.37 4.53 13.84
C SER A 19 -18.13 6.03 13.73
N PHE A 20 -17.25 6.46 12.84
CA PHE A 20 -16.91 7.87 12.59
C PHE A 20 -17.32 8.35 11.19
N ILE A 21 -18.28 7.65 10.55
CA ILE A 21 -18.74 8.06 9.22
C ILE A 21 -19.29 9.50 9.26
N PHE A 22 -18.93 10.29 8.22
CA PHE A 22 -19.31 11.70 8.11
C PHE A 22 -18.82 12.61 9.25
N CYS A 23 -17.76 12.26 9.96
CA CYS A 23 -17.08 13.18 10.85
C CYS A 23 -16.23 14.19 10.05
N THR A 24 -16.90 15.00 9.21
CA THR A 24 -16.27 15.87 8.20
C THR A 24 -15.33 16.93 8.78
N GLU A 25 -15.47 17.27 10.07
CA GLU A 25 -14.65 18.25 10.76
C GLU A 25 -13.53 17.64 11.61
N LEU A 26 -13.45 16.29 11.67
CA LEU A 26 -12.38 15.60 12.40
C LEU A 26 -11.06 15.82 11.68
N GLU A 27 -10.13 16.51 12.34
CA GLU A 27 -8.82 16.85 11.77
C GLU A 27 -7.72 15.91 12.24
N GLU A 28 -7.82 15.45 13.50
CA GLU A 28 -6.83 14.59 14.14
C GLU A 28 -7.53 13.45 14.89
N LEU A 29 -6.99 12.25 14.80
CA LEU A 29 -7.42 11.10 15.54
C LEU A 29 -6.18 10.34 16.00
N ASP A 30 -5.94 10.38 17.30
CA ASP A 30 -4.83 9.67 17.94
C ASP A 30 -5.33 8.33 18.52
N LEU A 31 -4.91 7.23 17.91
CA LEU A 31 -5.18 5.88 18.36
C LEU A 31 -4.01 5.27 19.17
N SER A 32 -2.91 6.00 19.35
CA SER A 32 -1.67 5.47 19.97
C SER A 32 -1.90 4.92 21.40
N ASN A 33 -2.86 5.49 22.12
CA ASN A 33 -3.22 5.04 23.47
C ASN A 33 -4.16 3.81 23.49
N CYS A 34 -4.73 3.41 22.36
CA CYS A 34 -5.69 2.31 22.27
C CYS A 34 -4.98 0.96 22.16
N GLN A 35 -4.18 0.62 23.20
CA GLN A 35 -3.31 -0.57 23.19
C GLN A 35 -4.04 -1.92 23.13
N LYS A 36 -5.36 -1.93 23.36
CA LYS A 36 -6.21 -3.12 23.25
C LYS A 36 -6.98 -3.21 21.95
N LEU A 37 -6.86 -2.20 21.07
CA LEU A 37 -7.58 -2.16 19.82
C LEU A 37 -7.13 -3.32 18.91
N LYS A 38 -8.10 -4.13 18.46
CA LYS A 38 -7.90 -5.32 17.64
C LYS A 38 -8.55 -5.20 16.27
N GLU A 39 -9.62 -4.43 16.19
CA GLU A 39 -10.45 -4.36 15.00
C GLU A 39 -10.88 -2.93 14.70
N ILE A 40 -10.80 -2.55 13.42
CA ILE A 40 -11.39 -1.35 12.86
C ILE A 40 -12.37 -1.79 11.78
N GLY A 41 -13.65 -1.45 11.94
CA GLY A 41 -14.71 -1.89 11.07
C GLY A 41 -14.73 -1.24 9.69
N LYS A 42 -15.60 -1.76 8.83
CA LYS A 42 -15.84 -1.27 7.47
C LYS A 42 -16.31 0.20 7.51
N CYS A 43 -15.76 1.03 6.60
CA CYS A 43 -16.15 2.43 6.48
C CYS A 43 -16.01 3.23 7.79
N ALA A 44 -15.18 2.80 8.74
CA ALA A 44 -15.11 3.39 10.08
C ALA A 44 -14.85 4.91 10.05
N PHE A 45 -13.98 5.38 9.17
CA PHE A 45 -13.63 6.80 9.00
C PHE A 45 -14.07 7.37 7.65
N LYS A 46 -15.01 6.69 6.96
CA LYS A 46 -15.52 7.17 5.68
C LYS A 46 -16.03 8.60 5.78
N ASP A 47 -15.68 9.42 4.78
CA ASP A 47 -16.05 10.84 4.71
C ASP A 47 -15.53 11.71 5.88
N CYS A 48 -14.45 11.30 6.54
CA CYS A 48 -13.68 12.17 7.44
C CYS A 48 -12.80 13.12 6.61
N LYS A 49 -13.43 14.07 5.90
CA LYS A 49 -12.79 14.85 4.84
C LYS A 49 -11.59 15.69 5.28
N LYS A 50 -11.57 16.13 6.55
CA LYS A 50 -10.49 16.97 7.10
C LYS A 50 -9.40 16.18 7.81
N LEU A 51 -9.57 14.87 8.00
CA LEU A 51 -8.57 14.03 8.65
C LEU A 51 -7.25 14.06 7.87
N LYS A 52 -6.15 14.42 8.54
CA LYS A 52 -4.83 14.64 7.94
C LYS A 52 -3.90 13.47 8.12
N THR A 53 -3.91 12.90 9.33
CA THR A 53 -3.04 11.82 9.75
C THR A 53 -3.86 10.74 10.43
N LEU A 54 -3.58 9.49 10.11
CA LEU A 54 -4.14 8.33 10.79
C LEU A 54 -3.03 7.32 11.06
N ILE A 55 -2.70 7.16 12.35
CA ILE A 55 -1.72 6.18 12.81
C ILE A 55 -2.49 5.08 13.53
N ILE A 56 -2.45 3.88 12.94
CA ILE A 56 -3.12 2.69 13.49
C ILE A 56 -2.09 1.95 14.35
N PRO A 57 -2.38 1.72 15.65
CA PRO A 57 -1.42 1.12 16.57
C PRO A 57 -1.17 -0.35 16.26
N ASP A 58 0.04 -0.80 16.55
CA ASP A 58 0.37 -2.22 16.56
C ASP A 58 -0.59 -2.98 17.49
N GLY A 59 -1.02 -4.16 17.06
CA GLY A 59 -2.03 -4.95 17.76
C GLY A 59 -3.39 -4.98 17.05
N VAL A 60 -3.67 -4.04 16.14
CA VAL A 60 -4.83 -4.13 15.25
C VAL A 60 -4.58 -5.21 14.20
N GLU A 61 -5.42 -6.22 14.19
CA GLU A 61 -5.30 -7.43 13.35
C GLU A 61 -6.17 -7.36 12.11
N THR A 62 -7.31 -6.67 12.23
CA THR A 62 -8.28 -6.54 11.12
C THR A 62 -8.73 -5.11 10.90
N ILE A 63 -8.78 -4.71 9.64
CA ILE A 63 -9.31 -3.42 9.20
C ILE A 63 -10.30 -3.68 8.07
N GLY A 64 -11.53 -3.21 8.25
CA GLY A 64 -12.59 -3.39 7.28
C GLY A 64 -12.41 -2.54 6.02
N ASN A 65 -12.90 -3.03 4.89
CA ASN A 65 -12.80 -2.35 3.60
C ASN A 65 -13.40 -0.93 3.64
N PHE A 66 -12.79 -0.03 2.86
CA PHE A 66 -13.24 1.36 2.70
C PHE A 66 -13.14 2.20 3.97
N PHE A 67 -12.32 1.80 4.93
CA PHE A 67 -12.25 2.45 6.25
C PHE A 67 -11.89 3.94 6.16
N ILE A 68 -11.11 4.36 5.16
CA ILE A 68 -10.72 5.77 4.89
C ILE A 68 -11.31 6.31 3.57
N HIS A 69 -12.39 5.69 3.08
CA HIS A 69 -13.04 6.16 1.85
C HIS A 69 -13.38 7.65 1.93
N ASN A 70 -12.98 8.41 0.91
CA ASN A 70 -13.23 9.85 0.81
C ASN A 70 -12.63 10.71 1.94
N CYS A 71 -11.49 10.30 2.50
CA CYS A 71 -10.67 11.12 3.39
C CYS A 71 -9.78 12.06 2.56
N GLU A 72 -10.36 13.14 2.03
CA GLU A 72 -9.74 14.01 1.01
C GLU A 72 -8.43 14.68 1.45
N HIS A 73 -8.27 14.92 2.76
CA HIS A 73 -7.09 15.59 3.32
C HIS A 73 -6.08 14.65 3.93
N LEU A 74 -6.36 13.34 3.96
CA LEU A 74 -5.43 12.35 4.51
C LEU A 74 -4.15 12.33 3.68
N SER A 75 -3.03 12.65 4.32
CA SER A 75 -1.70 12.69 3.73
C SER A 75 -0.74 11.67 4.34
N GLU A 76 -1.03 11.20 5.55
CA GLU A 76 -0.22 10.25 6.30
C GLU A 76 -1.09 9.11 6.82
N LEU A 77 -0.73 7.90 6.47
CA LEU A 77 -1.36 6.66 6.92
C LEU A 77 -0.27 5.70 7.38
N THR A 78 -0.33 5.30 8.65
CA THR A 78 0.52 4.25 9.21
C THR A 78 -0.32 3.02 9.51
N LEU A 79 0.09 1.88 8.98
CA LEU A 79 -0.58 0.60 9.15
C LEU A 79 0.11 -0.25 10.23
N PRO A 80 -0.65 -1.10 10.95
CA PRO A 80 -0.11 -1.90 12.03
C PRO A 80 0.65 -3.12 11.52
N LYS A 81 1.72 -3.51 12.22
CA LYS A 81 2.53 -4.71 11.90
C LYS A 81 1.74 -6.02 12.05
N SER A 82 0.68 -5.99 12.85
CA SER A 82 -0.19 -7.14 13.15
C SER A 82 -1.30 -7.37 12.14
N LEU A 83 -1.40 -6.54 11.09
CA LEU A 83 -2.42 -6.66 10.06
C LEU A 83 -2.27 -7.98 9.31
N VAL A 84 -3.36 -8.75 9.23
CA VAL A 84 -3.35 -10.10 8.60
C VAL A 84 -3.84 -10.10 7.17
N GLU A 85 -4.63 -9.10 6.78
CA GLU A 85 -5.17 -8.93 5.43
C GLU A 85 -5.24 -7.44 5.10
N PHE A 86 -4.91 -7.08 3.87
CA PHE A 86 -4.93 -5.67 3.47
C PHE A 86 -6.35 -5.23 3.10
N PRO A 87 -6.89 -4.16 3.72
CA PRO A 87 -8.21 -3.65 3.39
C PRO A 87 -8.18 -2.83 2.11
N GLN A 88 -9.23 -2.91 1.30
CA GLN A 88 -9.42 -1.97 0.21
C GLN A 88 -9.62 -0.54 0.77
N LEU A 89 -8.76 0.41 0.39
CA LEU A 89 -8.77 1.77 0.95
C LEU A 89 -9.98 2.59 0.51
N GLY A 90 -10.43 2.42 -0.72
CA GLY A 90 -11.52 3.18 -1.31
C GLY A 90 -12.47 2.35 -2.16
N ALA A 91 -13.73 2.75 -2.29
CA ALA A 91 -14.73 2.07 -3.11
C ALA A 91 -14.72 2.55 -4.56
N GLY A 92 -15.13 1.67 -5.47
CA GLY A 92 -15.04 1.85 -6.92
C GLY A 92 -16.24 2.52 -7.59
N ASP A 93 -16.81 3.61 -7.08
CA ASP A 93 -17.67 4.46 -7.89
C ASP A 93 -16.99 5.81 -8.19
N GLU A 94 -17.01 6.19 -9.45
CA GLU A 94 -16.20 7.27 -10.00
C GLU A 94 -16.46 8.67 -9.39
N GLU A 95 -17.56 8.87 -8.68
CA GLU A 95 -18.00 10.20 -8.26
C GLU A 95 -17.61 10.58 -6.82
N ASN A 96 -17.27 9.64 -5.94
CA ASN A 96 -17.24 9.92 -4.50
C ASN A 96 -16.04 9.41 -3.70
N CYS A 97 -15.04 8.77 -4.29
CA CYS A 97 -13.84 8.40 -3.54
C CYS A 97 -12.66 9.24 -3.97
N SER A 98 -12.09 10.00 -3.05
CA SER A 98 -10.85 10.66 -3.38
C SER A 98 -9.90 10.69 -2.19
N LEU A 99 -8.77 10.02 -2.37
CA LEU A 99 -7.58 10.15 -1.53
C LEU A 99 -6.67 11.22 -2.16
N LYS A 100 -7.11 12.50 -2.07
CA LYS A 100 -6.50 13.61 -2.83
C LYS A 100 -5.10 13.98 -2.39
N ARG A 101 -4.66 13.56 -1.20
CA ARG A 101 -3.35 13.94 -0.63
C ARG A 101 -2.47 12.77 -0.28
N LEU A 102 -3.02 11.57 -0.10
CA LEU A 102 -2.25 10.36 0.18
C LEU A 102 -1.43 9.99 -1.06
N LYS A 103 -0.12 10.07 -0.95
CA LYS A 103 0.82 9.80 -2.04
C LYS A 103 1.61 8.53 -1.86
N VAL A 104 1.83 8.13 -0.62
CA VAL A 104 2.62 6.96 -0.26
C VAL A 104 1.73 6.02 0.53
N VAL A 105 1.69 4.77 0.14
CA VAL A 105 1.12 3.68 0.93
C VAL A 105 2.25 2.73 1.26
N ASP A 106 2.72 2.86 2.49
CA ASP A 106 3.81 2.07 3.02
C ASP A 106 3.24 0.91 3.84
N MET A 107 3.45 -0.31 3.35
CA MET A 107 2.97 -1.54 3.96
C MET A 107 4.14 -2.46 4.36
N HIS A 108 5.40 -2.05 4.16
CA HIS A 108 6.56 -2.94 4.31
C HIS A 108 6.58 -3.69 5.65
N ASN A 109 6.11 -3.06 6.72
CA ASN A 109 6.07 -3.64 8.07
C ASN A 109 4.89 -4.59 8.35
N CYS A 110 3.96 -4.80 7.40
CA CYS A 110 2.79 -5.67 7.58
C CYS A 110 3.15 -7.15 7.31
N HIS A 111 4.06 -7.73 8.07
CA HIS A 111 4.70 -9.04 7.82
C HIS A 111 3.76 -10.26 7.82
N LEU A 112 2.53 -10.12 8.30
CA LEU A 112 1.55 -11.22 8.33
C LEU A 112 0.75 -11.36 7.04
N ILE A 113 0.79 -10.34 6.18
CA ILE A 113 0.15 -10.38 4.86
C ILE A 113 1.00 -11.26 3.94
N LYS A 114 0.37 -12.21 3.24
CA LYS A 114 1.05 -13.17 2.37
C LYS A 114 0.79 -12.94 0.89
N GLU A 115 -0.36 -12.37 0.56
CA GLU A 115 -0.79 -12.18 -0.81
C GLU A 115 -1.44 -10.81 -0.98
N CYS A 116 -1.23 -10.17 -2.11
CA CYS A 116 -1.87 -8.92 -2.53
C CYS A 116 -2.69 -9.20 -3.81
N THR A 117 -3.92 -9.65 -3.64
CA THR A 117 -4.78 -10.14 -4.73
C THR A 117 -6.04 -9.29 -4.95
N THR A 118 -6.36 -8.40 -4.02
CA THR A 118 -7.52 -7.51 -4.13
C THR A 118 -7.09 -6.07 -4.42
N PRO A 119 -7.88 -5.30 -5.20
CA PRO A 119 -7.54 -3.90 -5.50
C PRO A 119 -7.29 -3.07 -4.24
N LEU A 120 -6.13 -2.41 -4.20
CA LEU A 120 -5.75 -1.52 -3.09
C LEU A 120 -6.71 -0.33 -2.98
N VAL A 121 -7.08 0.23 -4.12
CA VAL A 121 -8.06 1.31 -4.26
C VAL A 121 -9.05 0.92 -5.34
N GLY A 122 -10.28 1.24 -5.24
CA GLY A 122 -11.20 1.05 -6.38
C GLY A 122 -10.88 2.01 -7.53
N ILE A 123 -11.75 2.08 -8.55
CA ILE A 123 -11.61 2.91 -9.76
C ILE A 123 -11.51 4.43 -9.45
N ALA A 124 -11.62 4.79 -8.21
CA ALA A 124 -11.71 6.17 -7.72
C ALA A 124 -10.45 7.03 -7.93
N GLU A 125 -10.63 8.35 -8.03
CA GLU A 125 -9.52 9.30 -8.07
C GLU A 125 -8.65 9.23 -6.81
N ASN A 126 -7.42 8.78 -6.97
CA ASN A 126 -6.40 8.82 -5.93
C ASN A 126 -5.14 9.54 -6.45
N LYS A 127 -4.22 9.86 -5.56
CA LYS A 127 -2.92 10.46 -5.90
C LYS A 127 -1.76 9.64 -5.39
N ILE A 128 -1.95 8.35 -5.21
CA ILE A 128 -0.91 7.43 -4.77
C ILE A 128 0.16 7.38 -5.86
N GLU A 129 1.37 7.71 -5.46
CA GLU A 129 2.56 7.77 -6.32
C GLU A 129 3.57 6.67 -5.97
N VAL A 130 3.54 6.18 -4.73
CA VAL A 130 4.50 5.19 -4.21
C VAL A 130 3.78 4.14 -3.37
N ILE A 131 4.13 2.89 -3.60
CA ILE A 131 3.69 1.74 -2.81
C ILE A 131 4.92 0.93 -2.36
N ALA A 132 4.95 0.55 -1.08
CA ALA A 132 5.85 -0.47 -0.57
C ALA A 132 5.02 -1.70 -0.18
N ILE A 133 5.24 -2.82 -0.87
CA ILE A 133 4.55 -4.09 -0.66
C ILE A 133 5.02 -4.70 0.69
N PRO A 134 4.14 -5.39 1.45
CA PRO A 134 4.53 -5.97 2.73
C PRO A 134 5.69 -6.96 2.63
N ASP A 135 6.63 -6.88 3.58
CA ASP A 135 7.61 -7.96 3.76
C ASP A 135 6.89 -9.23 4.24
N GLY A 136 7.16 -10.35 3.57
CA GLY A 136 6.45 -11.61 3.78
C GLY A 136 5.41 -11.95 2.70
N VAL A 137 5.13 -11.02 1.77
CA VAL A 137 4.31 -11.29 0.58
C VAL A 137 5.11 -12.11 -0.42
N GLU A 138 4.48 -13.15 -0.95
CA GLU A 138 5.03 -14.08 -1.92
C GLU A 138 4.41 -13.88 -3.32
N LEU A 139 3.16 -13.39 -3.37
CA LEU A 139 2.39 -13.16 -4.61
C LEU A 139 1.71 -11.79 -4.62
N VAL A 140 1.84 -11.07 -5.75
CA VAL A 140 1.06 -9.87 -6.04
C VAL A 140 0.39 -10.03 -7.40
N GLU A 141 -0.94 -10.05 -7.41
CA GLU A 141 -1.72 -10.12 -8.66
C GLU A 141 -1.92 -8.74 -9.30
N ALA A 142 -2.14 -8.72 -10.61
CA ALA A 142 -2.36 -7.50 -11.38
C ALA A 142 -3.53 -6.65 -10.85
N ASP A 143 -4.59 -7.31 -10.38
CA ASP A 143 -5.77 -6.65 -9.82
C ASP A 143 -5.45 -5.75 -8.61
N PHE A 144 -4.40 -6.08 -7.84
CA PHE A 144 -3.96 -5.26 -6.70
C PHE A 144 -3.64 -3.81 -7.12
N PHE A 145 -3.11 -3.64 -8.31
CA PHE A 145 -2.73 -2.33 -8.86
C PHE A 145 -3.89 -1.59 -9.54
N GLU A 146 -5.07 -2.20 -9.65
CA GLU A 146 -6.22 -1.57 -10.33
C GLU A 146 -6.52 -0.18 -9.77
N GLY A 147 -6.70 0.80 -10.65
CA GLY A 147 -7.02 2.19 -10.29
C GLY A 147 -5.83 3.05 -9.85
N LEU A 148 -4.61 2.53 -9.76
CA LEU A 148 -3.42 3.28 -9.34
C LEU A 148 -2.76 4.05 -10.49
N LYS A 149 -3.51 4.87 -11.21
CA LYS A 149 -3.12 5.57 -12.47
C LYS A 149 -1.99 6.62 -12.31
N ARG A 150 -1.58 6.94 -11.08
CA ARG A 150 -0.53 7.94 -10.81
C ARG A 150 0.73 7.34 -10.19
N LEU A 151 0.80 6.01 -10.15
CA LEU A 151 1.93 5.31 -9.58
C LEU A 151 3.23 5.67 -10.32
N LYS A 152 4.28 5.90 -9.56
CA LYS A 152 5.62 6.21 -10.04
C LYS A 152 6.65 5.20 -9.60
N SER A 153 6.44 4.63 -8.40
CA SER A 153 7.39 3.69 -7.83
C SER A 153 6.67 2.58 -7.05
N ILE A 154 7.17 1.37 -7.22
CA ILE A 154 6.78 0.17 -6.46
C ILE A 154 8.04 -0.36 -5.78
N TYR A 155 7.93 -0.68 -4.48
CA TYR A 155 8.97 -1.37 -3.73
C TYR A 155 8.49 -2.79 -3.45
N LEU A 156 9.23 -3.78 -3.95
CA LEU A 156 8.93 -5.21 -3.85
C LEU A 156 9.81 -5.86 -2.78
N PRO A 157 9.24 -6.66 -1.85
CA PRO A 157 9.96 -7.20 -0.70
C PRO A 157 10.93 -8.32 -1.08
N PRO A 158 11.85 -8.67 -0.15
CA PRO A 158 12.79 -9.77 -0.35
C PRO A 158 12.13 -11.16 -0.49
N THR A 159 10.91 -11.30 0.01
CA THR A 159 10.16 -12.56 0.04
C THR A 159 9.35 -12.84 -1.21
N LEU A 160 9.22 -11.85 -2.10
CA LEU A 160 8.38 -11.95 -3.28
C LEU A 160 8.98 -12.92 -4.30
N THR A 161 8.16 -13.83 -4.81
CA THR A 161 8.52 -14.75 -5.88
C THR A 161 7.77 -14.44 -7.17
N GLU A 162 6.53 -13.95 -7.05
CA GLU A 162 5.67 -13.72 -8.21
C GLU A 162 4.96 -12.36 -8.12
N VAL A 163 5.02 -11.59 -9.21
CA VAL A 163 4.30 -10.33 -9.33
C VAL A 163 3.79 -10.15 -10.75
N GLU A 164 2.50 -9.90 -10.87
CA GLU A 164 1.87 -9.55 -12.13
C GLU A 164 1.70 -8.02 -12.23
N ILE A 165 2.27 -7.42 -13.27
CA ILE A 165 2.12 -5.99 -13.57
C ILE A 165 1.11 -5.82 -14.71
N PRO A 166 0.08 -4.96 -14.59
CA PRO A 166 -0.89 -4.70 -15.66
C PRO A 166 -0.25 -4.20 -16.95
N GLU A 167 -0.76 -4.64 -18.12
CA GLU A 167 -0.08 -4.53 -19.42
C GLU A 167 0.19 -3.09 -19.91
N ASP A 168 -0.68 -2.12 -19.71
CA ASP A 168 -0.57 -0.84 -20.44
C ASP A 168 -0.33 0.41 -19.58
N GLU A 169 -0.53 0.35 -18.28
CA GLU A 169 -0.55 1.53 -17.42
C GLU A 169 0.78 1.89 -16.78
N TYR A 170 1.78 0.98 -16.74
CA TYR A 170 2.94 1.07 -15.85
C TYR A 170 4.29 1.35 -16.55
N LYS A 171 4.30 1.62 -17.86
CA LYS A 171 5.53 1.90 -18.65
C LYS A 171 6.41 3.04 -18.13
N ASN A 172 5.87 3.90 -17.27
CA ASN A 172 6.63 4.98 -16.63
C ASN A 172 6.91 4.72 -15.13
N VAL A 173 6.54 3.54 -14.62
CA VAL A 173 6.74 3.18 -13.22
C VAL A 173 8.12 2.57 -13.05
N VAL A 174 8.79 2.97 -11.98
CA VAL A 174 10.06 2.39 -11.55
C VAL A 174 9.80 1.34 -10.48
N ILE A 175 10.41 0.17 -10.63
CA ILE A 175 10.28 -0.92 -9.67
C ILE A 175 11.61 -1.11 -8.94
N TYR A 176 11.58 -1.07 -7.60
CA TYR A 176 12.69 -1.38 -6.73
C TYR A 176 12.47 -2.78 -6.14
N CYS A 177 13.28 -3.75 -6.56
CA CYS A 177 13.13 -5.15 -6.19
C CYS A 177 14.23 -5.58 -5.21
N PHE A 178 13.83 -6.05 -4.06
CA PHE A 178 14.72 -6.56 -3.01
C PHE A 178 14.78 -8.08 -2.99
N SER A 179 13.96 -8.76 -3.79
CA SER A 179 13.99 -10.22 -3.95
C SER A 179 15.27 -10.68 -4.64
N PRO A 180 15.83 -11.85 -4.26
CA PRO A 180 16.98 -12.45 -4.94
C PRO A 180 16.67 -12.90 -6.37
N GLU A 181 15.43 -13.28 -6.65
CA GLU A 181 14.96 -13.76 -7.94
C GLU A 181 13.45 -13.59 -8.04
N LEU A 182 12.93 -13.54 -9.27
CA LEU A 182 11.49 -13.54 -9.57
C LEU A 182 11.23 -14.62 -10.62
N ASP A 183 10.06 -15.26 -10.55
CA ASP A 183 9.71 -16.40 -11.42
C ASP A 183 9.66 -16.04 -12.90
N SER A 184 9.28 -14.79 -13.23
CA SER A 184 9.33 -14.25 -14.58
C SER A 184 9.74 -12.79 -14.57
N LEU A 185 10.69 -12.42 -15.43
CA LEU A 185 11.11 -11.04 -15.64
C LEU A 185 10.37 -10.36 -16.79
N GLU A 186 9.84 -11.13 -17.75
CA GLU A 186 9.24 -10.60 -18.97
C GLU A 186 8.16 -9.56 -18.64
N ASP A 187 7.18 -9.94 -17.83
CA ASP A 187 6.07 -9.07 -17.47
C ASP A 187 6.49 -7.81 -16.73
N ILE A 188 7.56 -7.88 -15.94
CA ILE A 188 8.04 -6.74 -15.16
C ILE A 188 8.87 -5.80 -16.05
N VAL A 189 9.89 -6.36 -16.71
CA VAL A 189 10.89 -5.57 -17.43
C VAL A 189 10.31 -4.89 -18.67
N GLU A 190 9.38 -5.55 -19.37
CA GLU A 190 8.70 -5.00 -20.54
C GLU A 190 7.62 -3.97 -20.18
N ARG A 191 7.07 -4.06 -18.97
CA ARG A 191 5.93 -3.22 -18.51
C ARG A 191 6.34 -2.07 -17.60
N CYS A 192 7.59 -1.97 -17.15
CA CYS A 192 8.07 -0.88 -16.31
C CYS A 192 9.10 0.02 -17.02
N ALA A 193 9.39 1.18 -16.43
CA ALA A 193 10.42 2.09 -16.94
C ALA A 193 11.83 1.56 -16.66
N CYS A 194 12.05 1.01 -15.48
CA CYS A 194 13.30 0.43 -15.04
C CYS A 194 13.04 -0.50 -13.85
N LEU A 195 13.72 -1.64 -13.83
CA LEU A 195 13.80 -2.53 -12.67
C LEU A 195 15.15 -2.26 -11.96
N TYR A 196 15.07 -1.78 -10.73
CA TYR A 196 16.24 -1.63 -9.86
C TYR A 196 16.33 -2.82 -8.91
N VAL A 197 17.51 -3.46 -8.85
CA VAL A 197 17.76 -4.63 -8.00
C VAL A 197 18.94 -4.39 -7.08
N LEU A 198 19.01 -5.13 -5.98
CA LEU A 198 20.15 -5.04 -5.06
C LEU A 198 21.47 -5.39 -5.78
N PRO A 199 22.60 -4.74 -5.41
CA PRO A 199 23.89 -4.93 -6.09
C PRO A 199 24.32 -6.39 -6.20
N GLN A 200 24.07 -7.17 -5.15
CA GLN A 200 24.44 -8.59 -5.09
C GLN A 200 23.63 -9.46 -6.04
N TYR A 201 22.45 -9.03 -6.49
CA TYR A 201 21.57 -9.80 -7.37
C TYR A 201 21.62 -9.34 -8.84
N LEU A 202 22.27 -8.20 -9.13
CA LEU A 202 22.24 -7.59 -10.46
C LEU A 202 22.68 -8.55 -11.58
N ASN A 203 23.74 -9.34 -11.35
CA ASN A 203 24.20 -10.29 -12.36
C ASN A 203 23.19 -11.42 -12.60
N ASN A 204 22.57 -11.95 -11.55
CA ASN A 204 21.56 -13.00 -11.66
C ASN A 204 20.38 -12.53 -12.51
N TYR A 205 19.88 -11.32 -12.24
CA TYR A 205 18.76 -10.74 -13.01
C TYR A 205 19.11 -10.49 -14.47
N LYS A 206 20.35 -10.08 -14.78
CA LYS A 206 20.80 -9.92 -16.17
C LYS A 206 20.94 -11.26 -16.91
N GLU A 207 21.48 -12.27 -16.24
CA GLU A 207 21.58 -13.62 -16.80
C GLU A 207 20.20 -14.24 -17.04
N GLN A 208 19.24 -14.01 -16.13
CA GLN A 208 17.85 -14.45 -16.29
C GLN A 208 17.19 -13.74 -17.48
N ALA A 209 17.32 -12.41 -17.60
CA ALA A 209 16.76 -11.65 -18.72
C ALA A 209 17.34 -12.10 -20.08
N GLU A 210 18.64 -12.40 -20.13
CA GLU A 210 19.28 -12.97 -21.35
C GLU A 210 18.70 -14.37 -21.69
N ALA A 211 18.45 -15.20 -20.68
CA ALA A 211 17.90 -16.54 -20.86
C ALA A 211 16.43 -16.52 -21.32
N GLU A 212 15.65 -15.56 -20.86
CA GLU A 212 14.25 -15.35 -21.23
C GLU A 212 14.09 -14.50 -22.52
N GLU A 213 15.21 -14.04 -23.15
CA GLU A 213 15.24 -13.16 -24.31
C GLU A 213 14.50 -11.82 -24.08
N VAL A 214 14.47 -11.33 -22.83
CA VAL A 214 13.78 -10.11 -22.44
C VAL A 214 14.67 -8.89 -22.62
N SER A 215 14.11 -7.83 -23.18
CA SER A 215 14.80 -6.55 -23.35
C SER A 215 14.22 -5.46 -22.46
N GLY A 216 15.06 -4.87 -21.60
CA GLY A 216 14.63 -3.75 -20.75
C GLY A 216 15.76 -3.25 -19.86
N ASN A 217 15.45 -2.26 -19.03
CA ASN A 217 16.42 -1.62 -18.14
C ASN A 217 16.46 -2.32 -16.78
N ILE A 218 17.56 -3.01 -16.49
CA ILE A 218 17.86 -3.60 -15.19
C ILE A 218 19.11 -2.91 -14.62
N GLU A 219 18.95 -2.22 -13.49
CA GLU A 219 19.99 -1.40 -12.88
C GLU A 219 20.14 -1.70 -11.38
N GLN A 220 21.24 -1.24 -10.79
CA GLN A 220 21.45 -1.31 -9.35
C GLN A 220 20.62 -0.27 -8.62
N ILE A 221 19.99 -0.66 -7.48
CA ILE A 221 19.28 0.29 -6.62
C ILE A 221 20.23 1.38 -6.14
N PRO A 222 19.88 2.68 -6.29
CA PRO A 222 20.61 3.78 -5.71
C PRO A 222 20.60 3.73 -4.17
N ASP A 223 21.70 4.10 -3.51
CA ASP A 223 21.86 4.03 -2.05
C ASP A 223 20.75 4.81 -1.29
N ASP A 224 20.27 5.92 -1.86
CA ASP A 224 19.20 6.73 -1.27
C ASP A 224 17.79 6.11 -1.40
N LYS A 225 17.67 4.92 -1.99
CA LYS A 225 16.40 4.18 -2.18
C LYS A 225 16.32 2.88 -1.40
N LEU A 226 17.30 2.57 -0.57
CA LEU A 226 17.33 1.32 0.21
C LEU A 226 16.44 1.31 1.46
N TYR A 227 15.77 2.39 1.82
CA TYR A 227 15.19 2.64 3.13
C TYR A 227 13.93 1.83 3.52
N PHE A 228 13.26 1.13 2.58
CA PHE A 228 12.07 0.36 2.94
C PHE A 228 12.36 -1.01 3.56
N TYR A 229 13.46 -1.68 3.20
CA TYR A 229 13.75 -3.06 3.60
C TYR A 229 15.17 -3.24 4.16
N ASP A 230 15.78 -2.20 4.69
CA ASP A 230 17.19 -2.17 5.15
C ASP A 230 17.35 -2.47 6.67
N GLU A 231 16.33 -3.00 7.36
CA GLU A 231 16.41 -3.32 8.80
C GLU A 231 16.67 -4.80 9.09
#